data_39afe3068a83c6d67f40524924639975
#
_entry.id   39afe3068a83c6d67f40524924639975
#
_cell.length_a   1.000
_cell.length_b   1.000
_cell.length_c   1.000
_cell.angle_alpha   90.00
_cell.angle_beta   90.00
_cell.angle_gamma   90.00
#
_symmetry.space_group_name_H-M   'P 1'
#
loop_
_entity.id
_entity.type
_entity.pdbx_description
1 polymer ?
#
loop_
_entity_poly.entity_id
_entity_poly.type
_entity_poly.pdbx_seq_one_letter_code
_entity_poly.pdbx_strand_id
1 'polypeptide(L)'
;MAYLGEKIGKLGFGLMRLPKNGEIIDIEQTKEMVDLFMDAGFTYFDTAWAYEGSENAIRQALVERYPRESYQLATKNAAWINCKTKEEAVSQFDTSLRQTGAGYFDFYLLHNLGEGRSHFFDDF
;
A
#
# COMPACT_ATOMS: atom_id res chain seq x y z
N MET A 1 -16.78 -11.08 -18.63
CA MET A 1 -15.56 -10.48 -18.07
C MET A 1 -15.84 -9.99 -16.67
N ALA A 2 -15.03 -10.40 -15.71
CA ALA A 2 -15.15 -9.91 -14.35
C ALA A 2 -14.70 -8.43 -14.30
N TYR A 3 -15.45 -7.59 -13.63
CA TYR A 3 -15.00 -6.24 -13.41
C TYR A 3 -14.06 -6.18 -12.20
N LEU A 4 -13.37 -5.08 -12.08
CA LEU A 4 -12.34 -4.86 -11.08
C LEU A 4 -12.87 -5.08 -9.67
N GLY A 5 -12.23 -5.96 -8.92
CA GLY A 5 -12.60 -6.25 -7.53
C GLY A 5 -13.68 -7.30 -7.34
N GLU A 6 -14.24 -7.84 -8.40
CA GLU A 6 -15.35 -8.82 -8.29
C GLU A 6 -15.00 -10.04 -7.44
N LYS A 7 -13.77 -10.50 -7.52
CA LYS A 7 -13.30 -11.69 -6.80
C LYS A 7 -12.61 -11.38 -5.48
N ILE A 8 -12.54 -10.12 -5.11
CA ILE A 8 -11.92 -9.70 -3.86
C ILE A 8 -12.95 -9.78 -2.73
N GLY A 9 -12.57 -10.38 -1.61
CA GLY A 9 -13.41 -10.44 -0.42
C GLY A 9 -13.74 -9.05 0.11
N LYS A 10 -14.75 -8.96 0.94
CA LYS A 10 -15.27 -7.67 1.44
C LYS A 10 -14.46 -7.05 2.57
N LEU A 11 -13.46 -7.75 3.10
CA LEU A 11 -12.61 -7.24 4.17
C LEU A 11 -11.20 -7.00 3.65
N GLY A 12 -10.68 -5.79 3.86
CA GLY A 12 -9.31 -5.43 3.55
C GLY A 12 -8.48 -5.23 4.81
N PHE A 13 -7.18 -5.43 4.70
CA PHE A 13 -6.22 -5.20 5.78
C PHE A 13 -5.56 -3.84 5.58
N GLY A 14 -5.90 -2.88 6.44
CA GLY A 14 -5.28 -1.54 6.43
C GLY A 14 -3.97 -1.53 7.19
N LEU A 15 -2.94 -1.00 6.55
CA LEU A 15 -1.57 -1.04 7.07
C LEU A 15 -1.09 0.32 7.62
N MET A 16 -2.01 1.22 7.90
CA MET A 16 -1.67 2.55 8.42
C MET A 16 -1.21 2.51 9.87
N ARG A 17 -1.84 1.68 10.68
CA ARG A 17 -1.59 1.64 12.13
C ARG A 17 -1.12 0.27 12.58
N LEU A 18 0.06 -0.10 12.10
CA LEU A 18 0.67 -1.38 12.48
C LEU A 18 1.17 -1.36 13.92
N PRO A 19 1.23 -2.52 14.60
CA PRO A 19 1.73 -2.59 15.96
C PRO A 19 3.19 -2.15 16.03
N LYS A 20 3.57 -1.49 17.11
CA LYS A 20 4.92 -0.95 17.30
C LYS A 20 5.50 -1.35 18.64
N ASN A 21 6.82 -1.51 18.67
CA ASN A 21 7.63 -1.55 19.87
C ASN A 21 8.30 -0.18 20.00
N GLY A 22 7.76 0.69 20.87
CA GLY A 22 8.18 2.07 20.90
C GLY A 22 7.78 2.79 19.60
N GLU A 23 8.76 3.27 18.84
CA GLU A 23 8.52 3.95 17.55
C GLU A 23 8.75 3.05 16.33
N ILE A 24 9.20 1.82 16.56
CA ILE A 24 9.54 0.87 15.49
C ILE A 24 8.39 -0.11 15.28
N ILE A 25 8.00 -0.33 14.02
CA ILE A 25 6.95 -1.31 13.68
C ILE A 25 7.42 -2.70 14.11
N ASP A 26 6.56 -3.40 14.83
CA ASP A 26 6.80 -4.79 15.25
C ASP A 26 6.52 -5.72 14.07
N ILE A 27 7.56 -6.06 13.33
CA ILE A 27 7.47 -6.88 12.12
C ILE A 27 6.99 -8.30 12.44
N GLU A 28 7.43 -8.89 13.55
CA GLU A 28 7.02 -10.25 13.89
C GLU A 28 5.52 -10.31 14.20
N GLN A 29 4.99 -9.33 14.92
CA GLN A 29 3.55 -9.26 15.18
C GLN A 29 2.79 -8.96 13.88
N THR A 30 3.33 -8.10 13.01
CA THR A 30 2.73 -7.81 11.70
C THR A 30 2.64 -9.08 10.85
N LYS A 31 3.68 -9.91 10.85
CA LYS A 31 3.69 -11.20 10.17
C LYS A 31 2.57 -12.12 10.66
N GLU A 32 2.39 -12.20 11.98
CA GLU A 32 1.32 -13.01 12.57
C GLU A 32 -0.06 -12.52 12.13
N MET A 33 -0.26 -11.19 12.11
CA MET A 33 -1.52 -10.59 11.69
C MET A 33 -1.80 -10.87 10.21
N VAL A 34 -0.80 -10.78 9.36
CA VAL A 34 -0.91 -11.10 7.93
C VAL A 34 -1.28 -12.58 7.75
N ASP A 35 -0.62 -13.47 8.48
CA ASP A 35 -0.89 -14.90 8.40
C ASP A 35 -2.33 -15.23 8.80
N LEU A 36 -2.82 -14.64 9.89
CA LEU A 36 -4.20 -14.83 10.34
C LEU A 36 -5.21 -14.33 9.29
N PHE A 37 -4.94 -13.19 8.67
CA PHE A 37 -5.81 -12.61 7.65
C PHE A 37 -5.86 -13.52 6.41
N MET A 38 -4.69 -13.94 5.92
CA MET A 38 -4.59 -14.82 4.76
C MET A 38 -5.22 -16.20 5.03
N ASP A 39 -4.98 -16.76 6.22
CA ASP A 39 -5.54 -18.05 6.63
C ASP A 39 -7.08 -18.00 6.70
N ALA A 40 -7.64 -16.83 7.01
CA ALA A 40 -9.10 -16.64 7.02
C ALA A 40 -9.71 -16.50 5.62
N GLY A 41 -8.88 -16.51 4.57
CA GLY A 41 -9.33 -16.45 3.18
C GLY A 41 -9.42 -15.06 2.59
N PHE A 42 -8.95 -14.02 3.30
CA PHE A 42 -8.92 -12.65 2.80
C PHE A 42 -7.57 -12.34 2.14
N THR A 43 -7.57 -11.47 1.14
CA THR A 43 -6.39 -11.27 0.30
C THR A 43 -6.08 -9.82 -0.04
N TYR A 44 -6.89 -8.85 0.39
CA TYR A 44 -6.71 -7.45 0.01
C TYR A 44 -5.99 -6.66 1.08
N PHE A 45 -4.87 -6.02 0.69
CA PHE A 45 -4.03 -5.21 1.58
C PHE A 45 -3.94 -3.77 1.07
N ASP A 46 -4.02 -2.80 1.98
CA ASP A 46 -4.00 -1.38 1.68
C ASP A 46 -2.88 -0.67 2.44
N THR A 47 -1.95 -0.07 1.70
CA THR A 47 -0.89 0.75 2.24
C THR A 47 -0.85 2.11 1.52
N ALA A 48 0.15 2.92 1.80
CA ALA A 48 0.36 4.20 1.13
C ALA A 48 1.81 4.64 1.30
N TRP A 49 2.30 5.39 0.33
CA TRP A 49 3.62 6.01 0.44
C TRP A 49 3.73 6.87 1.71
N ALA A 50 2.64 7.58 2.07
CA ALA A 50 2.60 8.47 3.23
C ALA A 50 2.55 7.75 4.58
N TYR A 51 2.25 6.45 4.62
CA TYR A 51 2.19 5.70 5.88
C TYR A 51 3.61 5.32 6.30
N GLU A 52 4.14 6.01 7.31
CA GLU A 52 5.52 5.85 7.74
C GLU A 52 5.87 4.39 8.05
N GLY A 53 6.83 3.84 7.31
CA GLY A 53 7.32 2.47 7.48
C GLY A 53 6.41 1.37 6.97
N SER A 54 5.18 1.70 6.54
CA SER A 54 4.19 0.69 6.15
C SER A 54 4.59 -0.08 4.89
N GLU A 55 5.09 0.59 3.86
CA GLU A 55 5.49 -0.10 2.63
C GLU A 55 6.66 -1.06 2.86
N ASN A 56 7.62 -0.68 3.69
CA ASN A 56 8.72 -1.58 4.08
C ASN A 56 8.23 -2.73 4.97
N ALA A 57 7.27 -2.47 5.85
CA ALA A 57 6.71 -3.50 6.72
C ALA A 57 5.96 -4.56 5.92
N ILE A 58 5.13 -4.13 4.94
CA ILE A 58 4.40 -5.10 4.12
C ILE A 58 5.32 -5.90 3.21
N ARG A 59 6.44 -5.33 2.81
CA ARG A 59 7.46 -6.07 2.10
C ARG A 59 7.91 -7.28 2.90
N GLN A 60 8.27 -7.08 4.16
CA GLN A 60 8.78 -8.14 5.03
C GLN A 60 7.69 -9.12 5.48
N ALA A 61 6.49 -8.62 5.73
CA ALA A 61 5.41 -9.43 6.28
C ALA A 61 4.61 -10.20 5.23
N LEU A 62 4.51 -9.67 4.02
CA LEU A 62 3.68 -10.25 2.96
C LEU A 62 4.48 -10.58 1.70
N VAL A 63 5.10 -9.56 1.08
CA VAL A 63 5.68 -9.69 -0.26
C VAL A 63 6.79 -10.74 -0.33
N GLU A 64 7.65 -10.77 0.66
CA GLU A 64 8.76 -11.73 0.72
C GLU A 64 8.35 -13.13 1.16
N ARG A 65 7.11 -13.31 1.62
CA ARG A 65 6.63 -14.56 2.23
C ARG A 65 5.55 -15.30 1.45
N TYR A 66 4.78 -14.58 0.62
CA TYR A 66 3.65 -15.15 -0.11
C TYR A 66 3.82 -14.93 -1.61
N PRO A 67 3.30 -15.85 -2.45
CA PRO A 67 3.31 -15.65 -3.90
C PRO A 67 2.56 -14.37 -4.27
N ARG A 68 3.10 -13.60 -5.20
CA ARG A 68 2.52 -12.29 -5.57
C ARG A 68 1.07 -12.37 -6.05
N GLU A 69 0.72 -13.43 -6.75
CA GLU A 69 -0.62 -13.66 -7.28
C GLU A 69 -1.63 -14.09 -6.20
N SER A 70 -1.19 -14.36 -4.97
CA SER A 70 -2.07 -14.83 -3.90
C SER A 70 -2.77 -13.70 -3.15
N TYR A 71 -2.42 -12.45 -3.42
CA TYR A 71 -3.02 -11.29 -2.74
C TYR A 71 -3.13 -10.10 -3.68
N GLN A 72 -3.94 -9.12 -3.28
CA GLN A 72 -4.04 -7.82 -3.94
C GLN A 72 -3.43 -6.77 -3.04
N LEU A 73 -2.65 -5.87 -3.64
CA LEU A 73 -1.98 -4.79 -2.90
C LEU A 73 -2.31 -3.45 -3.53
N ALA A 74 -2.80 -2.54 -2.70
CA ALA A 74 -3.05 -1.16 -3.07
C ALA A 74 -2.05 -0.25 -2.34
N THR A 75 -1.52 0.73 -3.06
CA THR A 75 -0.80 1.84 -2.44
C THR A 75 -1.28 3.15 -3.03
N LYS A 76 -0.74 4.28 -2.59
CA LYS A 76 -1.27 5.59 -2.92
C LYS A 76 -0.16 6.60 -3.18
N ASN A 77 -0.39 7.43 -4.17
CA ASN A 77 0.47 8.58 -4.47
C ASN A 77 0.07 9.76 -3.57
N ALA A 78 1.05 10.33 -2.88
CA ALA A 78 0.84 11.49 -2.02
C ALA A 78 1.56 12.72 -2.60
N ALA A 79 1.17 13.13 -3.82
CA ALA A 79 1.79 14.26 -4.52
C ALA A 79 1.72 15.56 -3.69
N TRP A 80 0.74 15.67 -2.81
CA TRP A 80 0.57 16.82 -1.93
C TRP A 80 1.65 16.91 -0.84
N ILE A 81 2.48 15.89 -0.67
CA ILE A 81 3.59 15.89 0.29
C ILE A 81 4.90 16.12 -0.46
N ASN A 82 5.46 17.32 -0.34
CA ASN A 82 6.79 17.68 -0.86
C ASN A 82 7.00 17.54 -2.36
N CYS A 83 5.95 17.31 -3.16
CA CYS A 83 6.10 17.27 -4.62
C CYS A 83 5.79 18.64 -5.21
N LYS A 84 6.75 19.18 -5.95
CA LYS A 84 6.61 20.45 -6.65
C LYS A 84 6.50 20.27 -8.16
N THR A 85 6.88 19.09 -8.66
CA THR A 85 6.88 18.79 -10.09
C THR A 85 6.20 17.46 -10.36
N LYS A 86 5.79 17.27 -11.60
CA LYS A 86 5.22 15.99 -12.07
C LYS A 86 6.24 14.85 -11.88
N GLU A 87 7.50 15.12 -12.17
CA GLU A 87 8.57 14.13 -12.07
C GLU A 87 8.74 13.64 -10.63
N GLU A 88 8.64 14.53 -9.66
CA GLU A 88 8.68 14.15 -8.24
C GLU A 88 7.49 13.28 -7.85
N ALA A 89 6.29 13.62 -8.34
CA ALA A 89 5.09 12.83 -8.08
C ALA A 89 5.18 11.44 -8.72
N VAL A 90 5.68 11.36 -9.96
CA VAL A 90 5.88 10.08 -10.64
C VAL A 90 6.94 9.24 -9.93
N SER A 91 7.99 9.86 -9.41
CA SER A 91 9.05 9.13 -8.71
C SER A 91 8.57 8.49 -7.40
N GLN A 92 7.47 8.96 -6.81
CA GLN A 92 6.87 8.28 -5.65
C GLN A 92 6.41 6.87 -6.01
N PHE A 93 5.89 6.66 -7.22
CA PHE A 93 5.48 5.33 -7.66
C PHE A 93 6.68 4.38 -7.70
N ASP A 94 7.78 4.82 -8.26
CA ASP A 94 9.01 4.01 -8.32
C ASP A 94 9.55 3.72 -6.92
N THR A 95 9.48 4.70 -6.02
CA THR A 95 9.87 4.53 -4.62
C THR A 95 9.00 3.48 -3.94
N SER A 96 7.68 3.52 -4.15
CA SER A 96 6.75 2.54 -3.58
C SER A 96 7.02 1.13 -4.13
N LEU A 97 7.34 1.01 -5.42
CA LEU A 97 7.73 -0.29 -5.99
C LEU A 97 8.98 -0.84 -5.29
N ARG A 98 9.98 0.01 -5.03
CA ARG A 98 11.19 -0.42 -4.34
C ARG A 98 10.93 -0.75 -2.88
N GLN A 99 10.16 0.07 -2.17
CA GLN A 99 9.88 -0.12 -0.74
C GLN A 99 9.07 -1.39 -0.48
N THR A 100 8.08 -1.67 -1.31
CA THR A 100 7.26 -2.88 -1.16
C THR A 100 7.90 -4.11 -1.78
N GLY A 101 8.72 -3.94 -2.80
CA GLY A 101 9.26 -5.06 -3.58
C GLY A 101 8.20 -5.85 -4.35
N ALA A 102 7.00 -5.29 -4.51
CA ALA A 102 5.83 -6.04 -5.02
C ALA A 102 5.86 -6.30 -6.53
N GLY A 103 6.67 -5.56 -7.27
CA GLY A 103 6.75 -5.70 -8.72
C GLY A 103 5.64 -4.98 -9.48
N TYR A 104 4.43 -4.98 -8.95
CA TYR A 104 3.28 -4.23 -9.46
C TYR A 104 2.27 -4.04 -8.35
N PHE A 105 1.36 -3.07 -8.54
CA PHE A 105 0.23 -2.86 -7.64
C PHE A 105 -1.06 -3.24 -8.37
N ASP A 106 -1.97 -3.88 -7.64
CA ASP A 106 -3.31 -4.17 -8.18
C ASP A 106 -4.13 -2.89 -8.28
N PHE A 107 -3.93 -1.97 -7.34
CA PHE A 107 -4.59 -0.66 -7.31
C PHE A 107 -3.61 0.41 -6.89
N TYR A 108 -3.63 1.53 -7.60
CA TYR A 108 -2.82 2.69 -7.25
C TYR A 108 -3.73 3.91 -7.16
N LEU A 109 -3.84 4.46 -5.95
CA LEU A 109 -4.81 5.50 -5.65
C LEU A 109 -4.16 6.88 -5.56
N LEU A 110 -4.96 7.90 -5.81
CA LEU A 110 -4.60 9.28 -5.56
C LEU A 110 -4.98 9.59 -4.12
N HIS A 111 -3.98 9.79 -3.27
CA HIS A 111 -4.17 9.86 -1.83
C HIS A 111 -4.78 11.19 -1.40
N ASN A 112 -5.84 11.10 -0.61
CA ASN A 112 -6.44 12.25 0.06
C ASN A 112 -6.86 13.35 -0.91
N LEU A 113 -7.54 12.97 -1.99
CA LEU A 113 -8.07 13.89 -2.99
C LEU A 113 -9.18 14.75 -2.38
N GLY A 114 -9.07 16.06 -2.52
CA GLY A 114 -10.06 17.02 -2.05
C GLY A 114 -9.97 18.30 -2.86
N GLU A 115 -10.93 19.22 -2.67
CA GLU A 115 -10.99 20.46 -3.44
C GLU A 115 -9.69 21.26 -3.41
N GLY A 116 -9.04 21.34 -2.25
CA GLY A 116 -7.79 22.07 -2.09
C GLY A 116 -6.57 21.39 -2.68
N ARG A 117 -6.72 20.17 -3.21
CA ARG A 117 -5.61 19.36 -3.72
C ARG A 117 -5.81 18.82 -5.12
N SER A 118 -6.89 19.23 -5.80
CA SER A 118 -7.20 18.71 -7.14
C SER A 118 -6.15 19.09 -8.18
N HIS A 119 -5.49 20.23 -8.01
CA HIS A 119 -4.46 20.69 -8.94
C HIS A 119 -3.29 19.69 -9.11
N PHE A 120 -3.01 18.86 -8.10
CA PHE A 120 -1.97 17.84 -8.23
C PHE A 120 -2.29 16.79 -9.28
N PHE A 121 -3.54 16.64 -9.65
CA PHE A 121 -3.96 15.70 -10.69
C PHE A 121 -4.08 16.36 -12.04
N ASP A 122 -4.42 17.63 -12.06
CA ASP A 122 -4.52 18.41 -13.30
C ASP A 122 -3.14 18.82 -13.81
N ASP A 123 -2.24 19.19 -12.93
CA ASP A 123 -0.90 19.69 -13.24
C ASP A 123 0.14 18.57 -13.38
N PHE A 124 -0.05 17.48 -12.72
CA PHE A 124 0.85 16.34 -12.66
C PHE A 124 0.22 15.09 -13.29
#